data_5419f123bc182e74784c42bab0e78795
#
_entry.id   5419f123bc182e74784c42bab0e78795
#
_cell.length_a   1.000
_cell.length_b   1.000
_cell.length_c   1.000
_cell.angle_alpha   90.00
_cell.angle_beta   90.00
_cell.angle_gamma   90.00
#
_symmetry.space_group_name_H-M   'P 1'
#
loop_
_entity.id
_entity.type
_entity.pdbx_description
1 polymer ?
#
loop_
_entity_poly.entity_id
_entity_poly.type
_entity_poly.pdbx_seq_one_letter_code
_entity_poly.pdbx_strand_id
1 'polypeptide(L)'
;PEVKSYPGFQSPQAETLRVAGDGGACKRYNYNRNSYQVTYVKNNGETDGTAYVMYGAAISEVPKYSGHAFAGWYEDAALTVSFEGKTMPMHALTLYAKWEPGKKTYQVVHQLQSADGSDTWETAETETFTGTAGDSVEPEVKAYAGFTAPEKQSCTLIVSDDPDTIIYRYQRNSYQVTMVTNNGDPATEKTYLYGTRVEEMPERAGYSFDGWYQDAGLTKVFDGTVPAQNSTIYAKWDPRATYYWVKYSLQNANDDGYTVASMESLLGRTEDAITPEVRKFEGYVSPQPQTGQIQGGKVLVIEYLYEREVHTLQLENNDGTEPKQLQMKQGATIPAPSMRKGYTFMGWCTDSTLQTVYTGNMPNEDLTLYAKWEANTRTYTVKHYLQKAEGDGYQWVTTQNPKGKTDETVTPP
;
A
#
# COMPACT_ATOMS: atom_id res chain seq x y z
N PRO A 1 1.40 23.77 6.25
CA PRO A 1 0.69 23.32 7.45
C PRO A 1 0.76 24.40 8.53
N GLU A 2 -0.32 24.55 9.29
CA GLU A 2 -0.40 25.51 10.38
C GLU A 2 0.54 25.09 11.53
N VAL A 3 1.28 26.05 12.04
CA VAL A 3 2.12 25.86 13.22
C VAL A 3 1.30 26.22 14.45
N LYS A 4 1.13 25.26 15.35
CA LYS A 4 0.42 25.46 16.61
C LYS A 4 1.26 26.29 17.57
N SER A 5 0.60 27.03 18.44
CA SER A 5 1.25 27.70 19.57
C SER A 5 1.08 26.88 20.84
N TYR A 6 2.16 26.68 21.58
CA TYR A 6 2.14 25.97 22.86
C TYR A 6 2.72 26.90 23.94
N PRO A 7 2.02 27.11 25.04
CA PRO A 7 2.54 27.91 26.17
C PRO A 7 3.88 27.37 26.66
N GLY A 8 4.86 28.23 26.87
CA GLY A 8 6.21 27.86 27.30
C GLY A 8 7.14 27.33 26.20
N PHE A 9 6.72 27.31 24.94
CA PHE A 9 7.53 26.87 23.83
C PHE A 9 7.60 27.90 22.70
N GLN A 10 8.75 27.96 22.04
CA GLN A 10 8.94 28.73 20.84
C GLN A 10 8.37 27.97 19.64
N SER A 11 7.44 28.58 18.95
CA SER A 11 6.91 28.01 17.73
C SER A 11 7.95 28.10 16.60
N PRO A 12 8.16 27.02 15.85
CA PRO A 12 9.04 27.07 14.67
C PRO A 12 8.40 27.93 13.57
N GLN A 13 9.21 28.29 12.59
CA GLN A 13 8.69 28.97 11.41
C GLN A 13 7.79 28.03 10.59
N ALA A 14 6.72 28.58 10.05
CA ALA A 14 5.88 27.86 9.12
C ALA A 14 6.63 27.62 7.81
N GLU A 15 6.60 26.41 7.35
CA GLU A 15 7.23 26.01 6.09
C GLU A 15 6.20 25.42 5.13
N THR A 16 6.46 25.62 3.84
CA THR A 16 5.64 25.01 2.80
C THR A 16 6.09 23.58 2.55
N LEU A 17 5.12 22.68 2.38
CA LEU A 17 5.35 21.29 2.03
C LEU A 17 4.63 21.02 0.70
N ARG A 18 5.36 20.50 -0.27
CA ARG A 18 4.77 20.00 -1.49
C ARG A 18 4.27 18.57 -1.24
N VAL A 19 2.98 18.36 -1.36
CA VAL A 19 2.38 17.04 -1.25
C VAL A 19 2.62 16.28 -2.57
N ALA A 20 3.32 15.16 -2.50
CA ALA A 20 3.49 14.26 -3.64
C ALA A 20 2.21 13.42 -3.86
N GLY A 21 2.00 12.96 -5.07
CA GLY A 21 0.79 12.22 -5.45
C GLY A 21 0.60 10.87 -4.76
N ASP A 22 1.64 10.36 -4.09
CA ASP A 22 1.64 9.12 -3.29
C ASP A 22 1.19 9.31 -1.84
N GLY A 23 0.90 10.54 -1.42
CA GLY A 23 0.43 10.87 -0.06
C GLY A 23 1.49 10.75 1.04
N GLY A 24 2.76 10.49 0.70
CA GLY A 24 3.85 10.22 1.66
C GLY A 24 4.48 11.46 2.31
N ALA A 25 3.99 12.65 2.05
CA ALA A 25 4.61 13.86 2.58
C ALA A 25 4.31 14.08 4.06
N CYS A 26 5.36 14.03 4.91
CA CYS A 26 5.29 14.31 6.34
C CYS A 26 6.11 15.54 6.69
N LYS A 27 5.54 16.44 7.47
CA LYS A 27 6.25 17.59 8.04
C LYS A 27 6.26 17.51 9.55
N ARG A 28 7.45 17.58 10.11
CA ARG A 28 7.69 17.61 11.55
C ARG A 28 8.04 19.01 12.00
N TYR A 29 7.32 19.52 12.99
CA TYR A 29 7.66 20.76 13.68
C TYR A 29 8.24 20.43 15.07
N ASN A 30 9.45 20.94 15.35
CA ASN A 30 10.06 20.83 16.66
C ASN A 30 9.92 22.16 17.40
N TYR A 31 9.47 22.09 18.62
CA TYR A 31 9.23 23.26 19.49
C TYR A 31 10.26 23.29 20.59
N ASN A 32 11.03 24.37 20.66
CA ASN A 32 12.01 24.57 21.72
C ASN A 32 11.33 25.20 22.93
N ARG A 33 11.72 24.76 24.13
CA ARG A 33 11.23 25.36 25.37
C ARG A 33 11.80 26.76 25.52
N ASN A 34 10.99 27.71 25.96
CA ASN A 34 11.45 29.02 26.35
C ASN A 34 12.24 28.92 27.66
N SER A 35 13.19 29.79 27.85
CA SER A 35 13.93 29.94 29.09
C SER A 35 13.51 31.23 29.79
N TYR A 36 13.37 31.16 31.10
CA TYR A 36 13.00 32.31 31.93
C TYR A 36 14.05 32.53 33.01
N GLN A 37 14.23 33.77 33.42
CA GLN A 37 15.20 34.17 34.43
C GLN A 37 14.73 33.70 35.81
N VAL A 38 15.63 33.06 36.55
CA VAL A 38 15.49 32.83 38.00
C VAL A 38 16.50 33.67 38.73
N THR A 39 16.04 34.41 39.75
CA THR A 39 16.87 35.12 40.69
C THR A 39 16.95 34.33 41.99
N TYR A 40 18.14 33.98 42.42
CA TYR A 40 18.40 33.21 43.64
C TYR A 40 18.92 34.16 44.73
N VAL A 41 18.03 34.51 45.68
CA VAL A 41 18.42 35.26 46.90
C VAL A 41 18.93 34.26 47.92
N LYS A 42 20.24 34.18 48.04
CA LYS A 42 20.92 33.10 48.83
C LYS A 42 20.76 33.25 50.33
N ASN A 43 20.45 34.46 50.87
CA ASN A 43 20.31 34.73 52.26
C ASN A 43 21.50 34.30 53.14
N ASN A 44 22.71 34.26 52.57
CA ASN A 44 23.93 33.80 53.22
C ASN A 44 25.05 34.89 53.24
N GLY A 45 24.69 36.11 52.84
CA GLY A 45 25.62 37.24 52.75
C GLY A 45 26.43 37.30 51.46
N GLU A 46 26.34 36.31 50.57
CA GLU A 46 26.92 36.33 49.23
C GLU A 46 26.04 37.08 48.25
N THR A 47 26.62 37.41 47.10
CA THR A 47 25.87 37.99 45.99
C THR A 47 24.80 37.02 45.49
N ASP A 48 23.57 37.50 45.27
CA ASP A 48 22.50 36.75 44.66
C ASP A 48 22.85 36.25 43.28
N GLY A 49 22.34 35.07 42.92
CA GLY A 49 22.57 34.43 41.62
C GLY A 49 21.41 34.63 40.65
N THR A 50 21.72 34.62 39.36
CA THR A 50 20.69 34.57 38.32
C THR A 50 21.02 33.50 37.31
N ALA A 51 19.97 32.80 36.82
CA ALA A 51 20.11 31.82 35.74
C ALA A 51 18.89 31.87 34.81
N TYR A 52 19.07 31.37 33.56
CA TYR A 52 17.97 31.16 32.65
C TYR A 52 17.61 29.66 32.66
N VAL A 53 16.42 29.36 33.06
CA VAL A 53 15.93 27.98 33.19
C VAL A 53 14.78 27.75 32.18
N MET A 54 14.82 26.62 31.50
CA MET A 54 13.77 26.28 30.54
C MET A 54 12.42 26.05 31.24
N TYR A 55 11.35 26.50 30.63
CA TYR A 55 9.99 26.24 31.09
C TYR A 55 9.75 24.76 31.42
N GLY A 56 9.20 24.47 32.61
CA GLY A 56 8.92 23.13 33.10
C GLY A 56 10.18 22.33 33.51
N ALA A 57 11.37 22.91 33.49
CA ALA A 57 12.55 22.28 34.07
C ALA A 57 12.59 22.44 35.59
N ALA A 58 13.16 21.43 36.26
CA ALA A 58 13.40 21.53 37.70
C ALA A 58 14.50 22.56 37.99
N ILE A 59 14.33 23.27 39.09
CA ILE A 59 15.36 24.16 39.64
C ILE A 59 16.20 23.36 40.63
N SER A 60 17.47 23.13 40.30
CA SER A 60 18.37 22.24 41.06
C SER A 60 19.57 22.98 41.68
N GLU A 61 19.58 24.34 41.63
CA GLU A 61 20.63 25.11 42.28
C GLU A 61 20.57 24.89 43.78
N VAL A 62 21.70 24.48 44.35
CA VAL A 62 21.83 24.29 45.77
C VAL A 62 22.96 25.21 46.27
N PRO A 63 22.64 26.34 46.91
CA PRO A 63 23.62 27.26 47.44
C PRO A 63 24.35 26.61 48.66
N LYS A 64 25.47 27.17 49.00
CA LYS A 64 26.22 26.81 50.18
C LYS A 64 26.21 27.98 51.16
N TYR A 65 26.03 27.71 52.42
CA TYR A 65 26.12 28.68 53.50
C TYR A 65 26.89 28.06 54.66
N SER A 66 28.01 28.72 55.01
CA SER A 66 28.84 28.21 56.10
C SER A 66 28.03 28.21 57.40
N GLY A 67 27.96 27.04 58.00
CA GLY A 67 27.30 26.92 59.25
C GLY A 67 25.79 26.59 59.24
N HIS A 68 25.18 26.39 58.08
CA HIS A 68 23.73 26.16 57.95
C HIS A 68 23.42 25.04 56.95
N ALA A 69 22.42 24.27 57.23
CA ALA A 69 21.83 23.32 56.28
C ALA A 69 20.81 24.04 55.42
N PHE A 70 20.89 23.82 54.10
CA PHE A 70 19.88 24.34 53.17
C PHE A 70 18.55 23.65 53.39
N ALA A 71 17.52 24.43 53.80
CA ALA A 71 16.17 23.96 54.05
C ALA A 71 15.20 24.11 52.86
N GLY A 72 15.73 24.60 51.71
CA GLY A 72 14.98 24.71 50.47
C GLY A 72 14.82 26.13 49.95
N TRP A 73 14.35 26.23 48.71
CA TRP A 73 13.93 27.51 48.07
C TRP A 73 12.52 27.89 48.45
N TYR A 74 12.27 29.18 48.62
CA TYR A 74 10.98 29.76 48.91
C TYR A 74 10.64 30.85 47.86
N GLU A 75 9.35 31.02 47.54
CA GLU A 75 8.89 32.00 46.54
C GLU A 75 8.77 33.42 47.16
N ASP A 76 8.80 33.56 48.48
CA ASP A 76 8.63 34.77 49.18
C ASP A 76 9.80 35.04 50.14
N ALA A 77 10.14 36.31 50.36
CA ALA A 77 11.21 36.71 51.24
C ALA A 77 10.92 36.38 52.75
N ALA A 78 9.64 36.13 53.08
CA ALA A 78 9.25 35.74 54.44
C ALA A 78 9.45 34.21 54.66
N LEU A 79 9.90 33.48 53.64
CA LEU A 79 10.19 32.05 53.69
C LEU A 79 8.97 31.22 54.13
N THR A 80 7.77 31.61 53.65
CA THR A 80 6.51 30.93 54.01
C THR A 80 5.99 30.00 52.93
N VAL A 81 6.28 30.31 51.67
CA VAL A 81 5.78 29.53 50.52
C VAL A 81 6.95 28.72 49.91
N SER A 82 6.96 27.42 50.19
CA SER A 82 7.98 26.48 49.68
C SER A 82 7.87 26.30 48.19
N PHE A 83 9.02 26.27 47.49
CA PHE A 83 9.15 25.96 46.06
C PHE A 83 9.41 24.46 45.81
N GLU A 84 9.54 23.63 46.82
CA GLU A 84 9.84 22.18 46.72
C GLU A 84 8.84 21.47 45.79
N GLY A 85 9.35 20.63 44.89
CA GLY A 85 8.55 19.87 43.94
C GLY A 85 7.97 20.67 42.77
N LYS A 86 8.21 21.99 42.70
CA LYS A 86 7.74 22.87 41.63
C LYS A 86 8.74 22.94 40.47
N THR A 87 8.29 23.34 39.32
CA THR A 87 9.10 23.53 38.11
C THR A 87 9.07 24.96 37.64
N MET A 88 10.02 25.36 36.77
CA MET A 88 10.11 26.71 36.22
C MET A 88 8.79 27.13 35.56
N PRO A 89 8.15 28.21 36.04
CA PRO A 89 6.94 28.76 35.43
C PRO A 89 7.24 29.50 34.11
N MET A 90 6.19 29.99 33.44
CA MET A 90 6.30 30.76 32.20
C MET A 90 6.64 32.26 32.44
N HIS A 91 7.24 32.59 33.55
CA HIS A 91 7.66 33.97 33.90
C HIS A 91 8.94 33.93 34.71
N ALA A 92 9.60 35.07 34.87
CA ALA A 92 10.74 35.20 35.75
C ALA A 92 10.36 34.87 37.20
N LEU A 93 11.25 34.20 37.92
CA LEU A 93 11.02 33.70 39.28
C LEU A 93 12.13 34.21 40.20
N THR A 94 11.75 34.63 41.41
CA THR A 94 12.68 34.95 42.49
C THR A 94 12.52 33.93 43.59
N LEU A 95 13.63 33.30 43.99
CA LEU A 95 13.69 32.29 45.04
C LEU A 95 14.57 32.73 46.18
N TYR A 96 14.14 32.51 47.39
CA TYR A 96 14.85 32.89 48.64
C TYR A 96 15.28 31.60 49.38
N ALA A 97 16.58 31.51 49.68
CA ALA A 97 17.11 30.38 50.43
C ALA A 97 16.69 30.40 51.89
N LYS A 98 16.17 29.31 52.41
CA LYS A 98 15.96 29.08 53.84
C LYS A 98 17.08 28.20 54.39
N TRP A 99 17.58 28.59 55.55
CA TRP A 99 18.64 27.88 56.24
C TRP A 99 18.17 27.42 57.61
N GLU A 100 18.48 26.18 57.94
CA GLU A 100 18.26 25.63 59.26
C GLU A 100 19.60 25.35 59.96
N PRO A 101 19.68 25.54 61.28
CA PRO A 101 20.93 25.31 62.01
C PRO A 101 21.38 23.86 61.93
N GLY A 102 22.60 23.62 61.49
CA GLY A 102 23.48 22.50 61.71
C GLY A 102 23.00 21.09 61.68
N LYS A 103 22.26 20.62 60.64
CA LYS A 103 22.09 19.20 60.42
C LYS A 103 23.31 18.60 59.74
N LYS A 104 23.90 17.54 60.33
CA LYS A 104 25.07 16.83 59.78
C LYS A 104 24.66 15.70 58.85
N THR A 105 23.43 15.71 58.36
CA THR A 105 22.89 14.68 57.46
C THR A 105 22.80 15.23 56.06
N TYR A 106 23.22 14.47 55.06
CA TYR A 106 23.10 14.79 53.63
C TYR A 106 22.54 13.62 52.85
N GLN A 107 21.89 13.92 51.73
CA GLN A 107 21.32 12.93 50.82
C GLN A 107 22.10 12.86 49.51
N VAL A 108 22.22 11.65 48.99
CA VAL A 108 22.72 11.37 47.66
C VAL A 108 21.58 10.84 46.84
N VAL A 109 21.23 11.58 45.81
CA VAL A 109 20.13 11.21 44.90
C VAL A 109 20.70 10.82 43.54
N HIS A 110 20.43 9.58 43.15
CA HIS A 110 20.76 9.07 41.83
C HIS A 110 19.57 9.26 40.90
N GLN A 111 19.73 10.10 39.90
CA GLN A 111 18.68 10.41 38.94
C GLN A 111 19.06 9.90 37.55
N LEU A 112 18.15 9.15 36.94
CA LEU A 112 18.29 8.66 35.58
C LEU A 112 17.53 9.58 34.64
N GLN A 113 18.12 9.90 33.49
CA GLN A 113 17.46 10.69 32.45
C GLN A 113 16.21 9.97 31.94
N SER A 114 15.12 10.69 31.79
CA SER A 114 13.85 10.14 31.25
C SER A 114 14.01 9.57 29.85
N ALA A 115 13.17 8.58 29.51
CA ALA A 115 13.24 7.88 28.25
C ALA A 115 12.80 8.74 27.04
N ASP A 116 12.06 9.81 27.28
CA ASP A 116 11.59 10.73 26.23
C ASP A 116 12.66 11.67 25.68
N GLY A 117 13.90 11.59 26.22
CA GLY A 117 15.02 12.45 25.80
C GLY A 117 14.89 13.89 26.27
N SER A 118 13.91 14.22 27.07
CA SER A 118 13.81 15.53 27.72
C SER A 118 14.88 15.69 28.80
N ASP A 119 15.15 16.93 29.22
CA ASP A 119 16.01 17.21 30.36
C ASP A 119 15.30 16.95 31.69
N THR A 120 14.44 15.91 31.71
CA THR A 120 13.77 15.43 32.92
C THR A 120 14.50 14.21 33.45
N TRP A 121 14.48 14.08 34.78
CA TRP A 121 15.23 13.08 35.51
C TRP A 121 14.34 12.35 36.49
N GLU A 122 14.42 11.04 36.48
CA GLU A 122 13.67 10.19 37.41
C GLU A 122 14.60 9.74 38.51
N THR A 123 14.17 9.83 39.77
CA THR A 123 14.93 9.35 40.92
C THR A 123 14.91 7.84 40.89
N ALA A 124 16.09 7.25 40.71
CA ALA A 124 16.26 5.80 40.80
C ALA A 124 16.48 5.36 42.28
N GLU A 125 17.24 6.16 43.02
CA GLU A 125 17.59 5.85 44.38
C GLU A 125 17.96 7.11 45.15
N THR A 126 17.62 7.12 46.43
CA THR A 126 18.03 8.14 47.40
C THR A 126 18.70 7.50 48.58
N GLU A 127 19.92 7.88 48.90
CA GLU A 127 20.67 7.40 50.05
C GLU A 127 20.87 8.55 51.04
N THR A 128 20.77 8.25 52.31
CA THR A 128 20.96 9.24 53.39
C THR A 128 22.23 8.89 54.17
N PHE A 129 23.11 9.84 54.30
CA PHE A 129 24.39 9.70 55.01
C PHE A 129 24.48 10.75 56.10
N THR A 130 25.35 10.45 57.09
CA THR A 130 25.69 11.38 58.16
C THR A 130 27.20 11.56 58.15
N GLY A 131 27.64 12.81 58.15
CA GLY A 131 29.07 13.18 58.21
C GLY A 131 29.34 14.13 59.33
N THR A 132 30.61 14.49 59.49
CA THR A 132 31.12 15.50 60.48
C THR A 132 31.18 16.84 59.78
N ALA A 133 30.75 17.85 60.44
CA ALA A 133 30.84 19.22 59.94
C ALA A 133 32.31 19.63 59.67
N GLY A 134 32.59 20.17 58.51
CA GLY A 134 33.96 20.49 58.02
C GLY A 134 34.60 19.38 57.17
N ASP A 135 34.05 18.15 57.21
CA ASP A 135 34.52 17.09 56.33
C ASP A 135 34.11 17.31 54.91
N SER A 136 35.01 16.98 53.96
CA SER A 136 34.69 16.85 52.57
C SER A 136 34.23 15.43 52.28
N VAL A 137 33.00 15.25 51.75
CA VAL A 137 32.45 13.94 51.39
C VAL A 137 32.46 13.81 49.88
N GLU A 138 32.75 12.61 49.41
CA GLU A 138 32.73 12.23 47.99
C GLU A 138 32.00 10.91 47.85
N PRO A 139 30.67 10.95 47.78
CA PRO A 139 29.85 9.75 47.67
C PRO A 139 30.18 8.93 46.44
N GLU A 140 29.98 7.63 46.51
CA GLU A 140 30.22 6.72 45.38
C GLU A 140 29.20 6.94 44.26
N VAL A 141 29.72 6.97 43.02
CA VAL A 141 28.95 7.00 41.82
C VAL A 141 28.58 5.57 41.41
N LYS A 142 27.30 5.30 41.31
CA LYS A 142 26.80 3.98 40.90
C LYS A 142 26.90 3.75 39.40
N ALA A 143 26.81 2.49 38.97
CA ALA A 143 26.74 2.10 37.59
C ALA A 143 25.31 1.63 37.26
N TYR A 144 24.69 2.22 36.25
CA TYR A 144 23.39 1.81 35.73
C TYR A 144 23.55 1.39 34.26
N ALA A 145 23.06 0.18 33.94
CA ALA A 145 23.13 -0.33 32.58
C ALA A 145 22.41 0.62 31.61
N GLY A 146 23.07 0.98 30.51
CA GLY A 146 22.52 1.90 29.52
C GLY A 146 22.62 3.38 29.86
N PHE A 147 23.35 3.72 30.92
CA PHE A 147 23.58 5.11 31.31
C PHE A 147 25.07 5.41 31.46
N THR A 148 25.43 6.61 31.13
CA THR A 148 26.78 7.17 31.43
C THR A 148 26.75 7.75 32.82
N ALA A 149 27.66 7.26 33.66
CA ALA A 149 27.83 7.75 35.02
C ALA A 149 28.43 9.18 34.99
N PRO A 150 27.94 10.08 35.85
CA PRO A 150 28.56 11.41 36.02
C PRO A 150 29.90 11.28 36.71
N GLU A 151 30.68 12.38 36.69
CA GLU A 151 31.88 12.46 37.51
C GLU A 151 31.52 12.52 39.00
N LYS A 152 32.46 12.04 39.84
CA LYS A 152 32.32 12.15 41.29
C LYS A 152 32.24 13.63 41.71
N GLN A 153 31.35 13.92 42.61
CA GLN A 153 31.17 15.24 43.21
C GLN A 153 31.63 15.24 44.64
N SER A 154 32.42 16.20 45.01
CA SER A 154 32.78 16.44 46.40
C SER A 154 31.91 17.53 47.01
N CYS A 155 31.49 17.34 48.23
CA CYS A 155 30.71 18.32 48.99
C CYS A 155 31.33 18.50 50.39
N THR A 156 31.51 19.73 50.78
CA THR A 156 32.04 20.01 52.13
C THR A 156 30.89 20.14 53.10
N LEU A 157 30.84 19.27 54.11
CA LEU A 157 29.92 19.34 55.24
C LEU A 157 30.41 20.41 56.22
N ILE A 158 29.72 21.54 56.30
CA ILE A 158 30.15 22.66 57.12
C ILE A 158 29.45 22.64 58.49
N VAL A 159 30.16 23.06 59.61
CA VAL A 159 29.74 22.88 61.01
C VAL A 159 28.29 23.27 61.34
N SER A 160 27.76 24.17 60.58
CA SER A 160 26.38 24.65 60.69
C SER A 160 25.64 24.66 59.37
N ASP A 161 26.26 24.15 58.31
CA ASP A 161 25.71 24.18 56.92
C ASP A 161 25.95 22.85 56.26
N ASP A 162 24.95 22.03 56.19
CA ASP A 162 25.01 20.81 55.40
C ASP A 162 24.36 21.06 54.04
N PRO A 163 25.02 20.77 52.90
CA PRO A 163 24.29 20.72 51.65
C PRO A 163 23.25 19.60 51.76
N ASP A 164 22.03 19.94 51.46
CA ASP A 164 20.89 19.05 51.63
C ASP A 164 20.99 17.86 50.70
N THR A 165 21.50 18.09 49.45
CA THR A 165 21.41 17.03 48.43
C THR A 165 22.58 17.12 47.46
N ILE A 166 23.23 15.97 47.23
CA ILE A 166 24.18 15.73 46.13
C ILE A 166 23.40 14.91 45.09
N ILE A 167 23.30 15.42 43.88
CA ILE A 167 22.52 14.79 42.80
C ILE A 167 23.47 14.28 41.73
N TYR A 168 23.54 12.97 41.58
CA TYR A 168 24.17 12.29 40.46
C TYR A 168 23.16 12.06 39.33
N ARG A 169 23.40 12.72 38.17
CA ARG A 169 22.54 12.58 36.97
C ARG A 169 23.20 11.69 35.94
N TYR A 170 22.57 10.60 35.65
CA TYR A 170 23.05 9.59 34.72
C TYR A 170 22.38 9.79 33.37
N GLN A 171 23.16 10.18 32.35
CA GLN A 171 22.66 10.37 31.01
C GLN A 171 22.40 9.04 30.32
N ARG A 172 21.26 8.92 29.66
CA ARG A 172 20.98 7.75 28.84
C ARG A 172 21.93 7.69 27.64
N ASN A 173 22.50 6.53 27.43
CA ASN A 173 23.33 6.27 26.27
C ASN A 173 22.44 6.10 25.03
N SER A 174 23.00 6.45 23.89
CA SER A 174 22.38 6.20 22.61
C SER A 174 22.93 4.94 21.97
N TYR A 175 22.05 4.17 21.33
CA TYR A 175 22.42 2.96 20.61
C TYR A 175 21.83 2.99 19.21
N GLN A 176 22.57 2.45 18.26
CA GLN A 176 22.13 2.32 16.87
C GLN A 176 21.25 1.08 16.74
N VAL A 177 20.08 1.26 16.16
CA VAL A 177 19.20 0.18 15.74
C VAL A 177 19.18 0.14 14.22
N THR A 178 19.63 -0.97 13.67
CA THR A 178 19.53 -1.26 12.24
C THR A 178 18.23 -1.98 11.98
N MET A 179 17.36 -1.41 11.16
CA MET A 179 16.03 -1.95 10.81
C MET A 179 16.06 -2.57 9.43
N VAL A 180 15.90 -3.88 9.36
CA VAL A 180 15.77 -4.66 8.13
C VAL A 180 14.28 -4.91 7.89
N THR A 181 13.69 -4.17 6.96
CA THR A 181 12.24 -4.17 6.72
C THR A 181 11.74 -5.42 6.01
N ASN A 182 12.61 -6.22 5.38
CA ASN A 182 12.23 -7.42 4.62
C ASN A 182 11.13 -7.19 3.56
N ASN A 183 11.04 -5.95 3.05
CA ASN A 183 10.10 -5.54 2.01
C ASN A 183 10.77 -5.29 0.64
N GLY A 184 12.09 -5.48 0.58
CA GLY A 184 12.93 -5.20 -0.59
C GLY A 184 13.70 -3.89 -0.51
N ASP A 185 13.41 -3.03 0.45
CA ASP A 185 14.15 -1.80 0.69
C ASP A 185 15.47 -2.06 1.43
N PRO A 186 16.47 -1.20 1.28
CA PRO A 186 17.70 -1.27 2.08
C PRO A 186 17.41 -1.14 3.56
N ALA A 187 18.25 -1.78 4.40
CA ALA A 187 18.20 -1.58 5.84
C ALA A 187 18.44 -0.11 6.20
N THR A 188 17.72 0.38 7.18
CA THR A 188 17.86 1.74 7.70
C THR A 188 18.45 1.71 9.11
N GLU A 189 19.24 2.73 9.42
CA GLU A 189 19.88 2.87 10.72
C GLU A 189 19.34 4.11 11.41
N LYS A 190 18.98 3.97 12.68
CA LYS A 190 18.51 5.07 13.51
C LYS A 190 19.06 4.94 14.92
N THR A 191 19.40 6.07 15.50
CA THR A 191 19.92 6.13 16.86
C THR A 191 18.78 6.44 17.83
N TYR A 192 18.70 5.65 18.88
CA TYR A 192 17.70 5.76 19.95
C TYR A 192 18.38 5.82 21.31
N LEU A 193 17.73 6.45 22.25
CA LEU A 193 18.13 6.37 23.65
C LEU A 193 17.82 4.97 24.22
N TYR A 194 18.67 4.49 25.09
CA TYR A 194 18.44 3.25 25.82
C TYR A 194 17.05 3.17 26.47
N GLY A 195 16.39 2.06 26.35
CA GLY A 195 15.08 1.84 26.95
C GLY A 195 13.91 2.58 26.32
N THR A 196 14.13 3.34 25.24
CA THR A 196 13.03 3.91 24.44
C THR A 196 12.41 2.82 23.56
N ARG A 197 11.17 3.08 23.08
CA ARG A 197 10.51 2.16 22.18
C ARG A 197 10.81 2.51 20.73
N VAL A 198 10.97 1.48 19.92
CA VAL A 198 10.97 1.57 18.48
C VAL A 198 9.52 1.50 18.00
N GLU A 199 9.00 2.62 17.51
CA GLU A 199 7.59 2.75 17.11
C GLU A 199 7.41 2.67 15.59
N GLU A 200 8.49 2.50 14.85
CA GLU A 200 8.46 2.38 13.40
C GLU A 200 7.68 1.15 12.97
N MET A 201 6.65 1.40 12.15
CA MET A 201 5.86 0.37 11.50
C MET A 201 6.03 0.51 9.98
N PRO A 202 6.90 -0.31 9.38
CA PRO A 202 7.11 -0.27 7.93
C PRO A 202 5.87 -0.77 7.20
N GLU A 203 5.79 -0.47 5.90
CA GLU A 203 4.72 -0.95 5.04
C GLU A 203 5.24 -1.94 4.00
N ARG A 204 4.43 -2.94 3.71
CA ARG A 204 4.63 -3.88 2.61
C ARG A 204 3.28 -4.16 1.97
N ALA A 205 3.17 -3.83 0.67
CA ALA A 205 1.92 -3.99 -0.05
C ALA A 205 1.45 -5.46 -0.05
N GLY A 206 0.22 -5.68 0.39
CA GLY A 206 -0.37 -7.02 0.48
C GLY A 206 -0.03 -7.81 1.74
N TYR A 207 0.65 -7.19 2.72
CA TYR A 207 1.02 -7.83 3.97
C TYR A 207 0.59 -7.01 5.17
N SER A 208 0.42 -7.67 6.30
CA SER A 208 0.32 -7.07 7.62
C SER A 208 1.68 -7.14 8.31
N PHE A 209 2.07 -6.06 8.95
CA PHE A 209 3.24 -6.08 9.81
C PHE A 209 2.92 -6.85 11.09
N ASP A 210 3.64 -7.95 11.34
CA ASP A 210 3.48 -8.81 12.53
C ASP A 210 4.34 -8.33 13.71
N GLY A 211 5.37 -7.51 13.43
CA GLY A 211 6.26 -6.96 14.43
C GLY A 211 7.73 -7.06 14.06
N TRP A 212 8.56 -6.53 14.96
CA TRP A 212 10.01 -6.63 14.85
C TRP A 212 10.53 -7.86 15.57
N TYR A 213 11.60 -8.46 15.03
CA TYR A 213 12.28 -9.64 15.56
C TYR A 213 13.77 -9.36 15.73
N GLN A 214 14.42 -10.01 16.71
CA GLN A 214 15.84 -9.80 17.02
C GLN A 214 16.79 -10.62 16.13
N ASP A 215 16.28 -11.55 15.35
CA ASP A 215 17.06 -12.47 14.52
C ASP A 215 16.48 -12.56 13.09
N ALA A 216 17.35 -12.78 12.12
CA ALA A 216 16.94 -12.93 10.72
C ALA A 216 16.06 -14.18 10.46
N GLY A 217 16.09 -15.16 11.37
CA GLY A 217 15.22 -16.34 11.34
C GLY A 217 13.80 -16.06 11.83
N LEU A 218 13.52 -14.86 12.32
CA LEU A 218 12.22 -14.40 12.81
C LEU A 218 11.67 -15.32 13.92
N THR A 219 12.55 -15.78 14.82
CA THR A 219 12.21 -16.71 15.92
C THR A 219 12.06 -16.01 17.26
N LYS A 220 12.75 -14.88 17.47
CA LYS A 220 12.74 -14.11 18.71
C LYS A 220 12.08 -12.75 18.48
N VAL A 221 10.92 -12.58 19.07
CA VAL A 221 10.21 -11.28 19.02
C VAL A 221 11.06 -10.21 19.70
N PHE A 222 11.16 -9.05 19.06
CA PHE A 222 11.71 -7.85 19.68
C PHE A 222 10.59 -7.18 20.48
N ASP A 223 10.81 -6.95 21.77
CA ASP A 223 9.81 -6.38 22.69
C ASP A 223 9.51 -4.90 22.47
N GLY A 224 10.19 -4.30 21.50
CA GLY A 224 10.09 -2.89 21.16
C GLY A 224 11.06 -2.00 21.94
N THR A 225 11.82 -2.52 22.92
CA THR A 225 12.66 -1.72 23.80
C THR A 225 14.13 -1.75 23.34
N VAL A 226 14.74 -0.59 23.18
CA VAL A 226 16.15 -0.47 22.77
C VAL A 226 17.09 -0.98 23.87
N PRO A 227 17.91 -2.01 23.58
CA PRO A 227 18.82 -2.59 24.56
C PRO A 227 20.04 -1.69 24.82
N ALA A 228 20.82 -2.02 25.86
CA ALA A 228 22.08 -1.31 26.17
C ALA A 228 23.24 -1.69 25.23
N GLN A 229 22.95 -1.87 23.94
CA GLN A 229 23.92 -2.17 22.87
C GLN A 229 23.30 -1.87 21.50
N ASN A 230 24.15 -1.71 20.49
CA ASN A 230 23.68 -1.66 19.10
C ASN A 230 23.01 -2.96 18.72
N SER A 231 21.91 -2.89 17.96
CA SER A 231 21.08 -4.04 17.62
C SER A 231 20.58 -3.98 16.19
N THR A 232 20.26 -5.15 15.64
CA THR A 232 19.58 -5.25 14.35
C THR A 232 18.25 -5.93 14.58
N ILE A 233 17.20 -5.36 13.99
CA ILE A 233 15.84 -5.89 14.06
C ILE A 233 15.31 -6.15 12.66
N TYR A 234 14.46 -7.17 12.54
CA TYR A 234 13.94 -7.69 11.26
C TYR A 234 12.43 -7.65 11.28
N ALA A 235 11.84 -7.05 10.27
CA ALA A 235 10.38 -7.04 10.12
C ALA A 235 9.85 -8.40 9.71
N LYS A 236 8.80 -8.85 10.36
CA LYS A 236 8.01 -10.01 9.96
C LYS A 236 6.69 -9.58 9.35
N TRP A 237 6.28 -10.31 8.32
CA TRP A 237 5.13 -10.01 7.50
C TRP A 237 4.19 -11.19 7.39
N ASP A 238 2.90 -10.94 7.58
CA ASP A 238 1.85 -11.91 7.32
C ASP A 238 1.13 -11.57 6.00
N PRO A 239 1.03 -12.52 5.05
CA PRO A 239 0.28 -12.32 3.83
C PRO A 239 -1.18 -11.98 4.13
N ARG A 240 -1.70 -10.89 3.55
CA ARG A 240 -3.10 -10.48 3.68
C ARG A 240 -4.01 -11.23 2.73
N ALA A 241 -5.24 -11.44 3.18
CA ALA A 241 -6.32 -11.82 2.30
C ALA A 241 -6.60 -10.68 1.30
N THR A 242 -6.77 -11.03 0.05
CA THR A 242 -7.08 -10.09 -1.03
C THR A 242 -7.96 -10.77 -2.08
N TYR A 243 -8.59 -9.97 -2.92
CA TYR A 243 -9.40 -10.49 -4.01
C TYR A 243 -8.60 -10.58 -5.30
N TYR A 244 -8.88 -11.63 -6.09
CA TYR A 244 -8.45 -11.77 -7.46
C TYR A 244 -9.67 -11.98 -8.37
N TRP A 245 -9.49 -11.76 -9.66
CA TRP A 245 -10.56 -11.86 -10.63
C TRP A 245 -10.33 -13.02 -11.57
N VAL A 246 -11.42 -13.73 -11.87
CA VAL A 246 -11.47 -14.73 -12.94
C VAL A 246 -12.45 -14.23 -13.98
N LYS A 247 -11.97 -14.09 -15.21
CA LYS A 247 -12.74 -13.58 -16.35
C LYS A 247 -12.90 -14.68 -17.38
N TYR A 248 -14.10 -14.91 -17.80
CA TYR A 248 -14.45 -15.89 -18.83
C TYR A 248 -14.93 -15.13 -20.06
N SER A 249 -14.16 -15.19 -21.13
CA SER A 249 -14.41 -14.43 -22.35
C SER A 249 -14.66 -15.38 -23.54
N LEU A 250 -15.78 -15.21 -24.21
CA LEU A 250 -16.21 -16.04 -25.34
C LEU A 250 -15.90 -15.34 -26.66
N GLN A 251 -15.35 -16.07 -27.62
CA GLN A 251 -15.05 -15.58 -28.96
C GLN A 251 -16.33 -15.11 -29.65
N ASN A 252 -16.30 -13.92 -30.23
CA ASN A 252 -17.42 -13.33 -30.95
C ASN A 252 -17.73 -14.08 -32.27
N ALA A 253 -18.99 -14.01 -32.71
CA ALA A 253 -19.45 -14.72 -33.91
C ALA A 253 -18.76 -14.26 -35.22
N ASN A 254 -18.34 -13.01 -35.26
CA ASN A 254 -17.65 -12.38 -36.41
C ASN A 254 -16.12 -12.38 -36.31
N ASP A 255 -15.56 -13.08 -35.35
CA ASP A 255 -14.11 -13.18 -35.09
C ASP A 255 -13.39 -11.85 -34.79
N ASP A 256 -14.14 -10.82 -34.35
CA ASP A 256 -13.59 -9.51 -33.99
C ASP A 256 -13.11 -9.39 -32.54
N GLY A 257 -12.86 -10.52 -31.86
CA GLY A 257 -12.38 -10.60 -30.51
C GLY A 257 -13.27 -11.43 -29.59
N TYR A 258 -13.30 -11.04 -28.31
CA TYR A 258 -13.99 -11.78 -27.25
C TYR A 258 -14.93 -10.88 -26.46
N THR A 259 -16.05 -11.41 -26.05
CA THR A 259 -16.99 -10.75 -25.16
C THR A 259 -16.97 -11.44 -23.80
N VAL A 260 -16.92 -10.66 -22.73
CA VAL A 260 -16.96 -11.20 -21.36
C VAL A 260 -18.33 -11.82 -21.08
N ALA A 261 -18.35 -13.13 -20.89
CA ALA A 261 -19.53 -13.87 -20.53
C ALA A 261 -19.79 -13.86 -19.01
N SER A 262 -18.72 -13.92 -18.24
CA SER A 262 -18.78 -13.92 -16.79
C SER A 262 -17.47 -13.40 -16.19
N MET A 263 -17.58 -12.72 -15.08
CA MET A 263 -16.45 -12.28 -14.27
C MET A 263 -16.79 -12.47 -12.80
N GLU A 264 -15.88 -13.04 -12.03
CA GLU A 264 -16.08 -13.27 -10.60
C GLU A 264 -14.87 -12.84 -9.80
N SER A 265 -15.13 -12.39 -8.59
CA SER A 265 -14.13 -12.01 -7.61
C SER A 265 -14.04 -13.09 -6.55
N LEU A 266 -12.86 -13.64 -6.37
CA LEU A 266 -12.59 -14.72 -5.42
C LEU A 266 -11.58 -14.27 -4.38
N LEU A 267 -11.66 -14.81 -3.17
CA LEU A 267 -10.76 -14.50 -2.09
C LEU A 267 -9.55 -15.45 -2.13
N GLY A 268 -8.35 -14.87 -2.00
CA GLY A 268 -7.10 -15.58 -1.82
C GLY A 268 -6.19 -14.82 -0.85
N ARG A 269 -4.96 -15.26 -0.68
CA ARG A 269 -3.95 -14.57 0.12
C ARG A 269 -2.77 -14.19 -0.75
N THR A 270 -2.08 -13.13 -0.40
CA THR A 270 -0.80 -12.77 -1.01
C THR A 270 0.13 -13.98 -0.99
N GLU A 271 0.88 -14.21 -2.08
CA GLU A 271 1.74 -15.38 -2.35
C GLU A 271 1.02 -16.67 -2.75
N ASP A 272 -0.31 -16.76 -2.63
CA ASP A 272 -1.02 -17.95 -3.09
C ASP A 272 -0.84 -18.14 -4.60
N ALA A 273 -0.55 -19.37 -5.00
CA ALA A 273 -0.64 -19.81 -6.39
C ALA A 273 -2.07 -20.30 -6.66
N ILE A 274 -2.76 -19.61 -7.56
CA ILE A 274 -4.18 -19.83 -7.83
C ILE A 274 -4.34 -20.45 -9.21
N THR A 275 -5.09 -21.55 -9.28
CA THR A 275 -5.51 -22.20 -10.54
C THR A 275 -7.03 -22.32 -10.50
N PRO A 276 -7.78 -21.30 -10.96
CA PRO A 276 -9.24 -21.33 -10.94
C PRO A 276 -9.79 -22.43 -11.85
N GLU A 277 -11.02 -22.85 -11.57
CA GLU A 277 -11.73 -23.83 -12.36
C GLU A 277 -12.01 -23.31 -13.77
N VAL A 278 -11.79 -24.18 -14.78
CA VAL A 278 -12.18 -23.92 -16.16
C VAL A 278 -13.64 -24.32 -16.34
N ARG A 279 -14.52 -23.35 -16.56
CA ARG A 279 -15.96 -23.58 -16.82
C ARG A 279 -16.18 -24.19 -18.20
N LYS A 280 -17.32 -24.83 -18.41
CA LYS A 280 -17.77 -25.28 -19.71
C LYS A 280 -18.82 -24.31 -20.26
N PHE A 281 -18.68 -23.93 -21.51
CA PHE A 281 -19.66 -23.19 -22.28
C PHE A 281 -20.03 -23.99 -23.52
N GLU A 282 -21.32 -24.13 -23.76
CA GLU A 282 -21.83 -24.87 -24.93
C GLU A 282 -21.42 -24.16 -26.22
N GLY A 283 -20.91 -24.92 -27.20
CA GLY A 283 -20.41 -24.42 -28.47
C GLY A 283 -19.01 -23.80 -28.41
N TYR A 284 -18.30 -23.99 -27.29
CA TYR A 284 -16.95 -23.46 -27.12
C TYR A 284 -15.99 -24.51 -26.59
N VAL A 285 -14.77 -24.47 -27.08
CA VAL A 285 -13.66 -25.28 -26.63
C VAL A 285 -13.14 -24.72 -25.29
N SER A 286 -13.10 -25.56 -24.26
CA SER A 286 -12.53 -25.18 -22.98
C SER A 286 -11.02 -24.98 -23.09
N PRO A 287 -10.50 -23.81 -22.61
CA PRO A 287 -9.06 -23.58 -22.61
C PRO A 287 -8.33 -24.43 -21.57
N GLN A 288 -7.00 -24.46 -21.62
CA GLN A 288 -6.20 -25.11 -20.59
C GLN A 288 -6.25 -24.32 -19.28
N PRO A 289 -6.18 -25.00 -18.12
CA PRO A 289 -6.07 -24.34 -16.83
C PRO A 289 -4.88 -23.38 -16.78
N GLN A 290 -5.07 -22.20 -16.18
CA GLN A 290 -4.05 -21.19 -16.01
C GLN A 290 -3.76 -21.00 -14.54
N THR A 291 -2.48 -20.88 -14.18
CA THR A 291 -2.04 -20.59 -12.82
C THR A 291 -1.51 -19.17 -12.76
N GLY A 292 -1.97 -18.39 -11.78
CA GLY A 292 -1.45 -17.09 -11.44
C GLY A 292 -1.02 -17.03 -9.97
N GLN A 293 -0.09 -16.15 -9.65
CA GLN A 293 0.32 -15.90 -8.27
C GLN A 293 -0.20 -14.54 -7.80
N ILE A 294 -0.84 -14.51 -6.64
CA ILE A 294 -1.30 -13.28 -6.02
C ILE A 294 -0.09 -12.51 -5.49
N GLN A 295 0.13 -11.32 -6.02
CA GLN A 295 1.20 -10.43 -5.59
C GLN A 295 0.64 -9.30 -4.73
N GLY A 296 1.38 -8.95 -3.68
CA GLY A 296 1.01 -7.85 -2.81
C GLY A 296 0.89 -6.52 -3.57
N GLY A 297 -0.21 -5.81 -3.33
CA GLY A 297 -0.48 -4.52 -3.96
C GLY A 297 -0.87 -4.56 -5.44
N LYS A 298 -1.01 -5.76 -6.04
CA LYS A 298 -1.45 -5.92 -7.43
C LYS A 298 -2.73 -6.73 -7.51
N VAL A 299 -3.57 -6.37 -8.46
CA VAL A 299 -4.78 -7.14 -8.78
C VAL A 299 -4.40 -8.26 -9.75
N LEU A 300 -4.59 -9.51 -9.33
CA LEU A 300 -4.47 -10.66 -10.23
C LEU A 300 -5.79 -10.81 -11.00
N VAL A 301 -5.67 -10.89 -12.32
CA VAL A 301 -6.77 -11.24 -13.23
C VAL A 301 -6.34 -12.46 -14.04
N ILE A 302 -7.08 -13.55 -13.93
CA ILE A 302 -6.89 -14.73 -14.78
C ILE A 302 -8.03 -14.73 -15.79
N GLU A 303 -7.71 -14.67 -17.08
CA GLU A 303 -8.69 -14.64 -18.15
C GLU A 303 -8.65 -15.93 -18.96
N TYR A 304 -9.78 -16.63 -18.99
CA TYR A 304 -9.98 -17.79 -19.85
C TYR A 304 -10.64 -17.35 -21.15
N LEU A 305 -9.95 -17.55 -22.27
CA LEU A 305 -10.44 -17.28 -23.60
C LEU A 305 -10.98 -18.55 -24.22
N TYR A 306 -12.24 -18.55 -24.58
CA TYR A 306 -12.95 -19.69 -25.16
C TYR A 306 -13.14 -19.48 -26.65
N GLU A 307 -12.51 -20.35 -27.44
CA GLU A 307 -12.70 -20.39 -28.88
C GLU A 307 -14.02 -21.08 -29.20
N ARG A 308 -14.73 -20.63 -30.24
CA ARG A 308 -15.91 -21.32 -30.74
C ARG A 308 -15.54 -22.68 -31.32
N GLU A 309 -16.36 -23.69 -31.08
CA GLU A 309 -16.20 -25.01 -31.72
C GLU A 309 -16.31 -24.88 -33.24
N VAL A 310 -15.58 -25.71 -33.95
CA VAL A 310 -15.52 -25.74 -35.41
C VAL A 310 -16.20 -27.00 -35.89
N HIS A 311 -17.15 -26.84 -36.81
CA HIS A 311 -17.95 -27.91 -37.39
C HIS A 311 -17.85 -27.89 -38.92
N THR A 312 -18.15 -29.02 -39.56
CA THR A 312 -18.13 -29.14 -41.00
C THR A 312 -19.46 -28.64 -41.57
N LEU A 313 -19.36 -27.66 -42.47
CA LEU A 313 -20.47 -27.25 -43.32
C LEU A 313 -20.28 -27.86 -44.71
N GLN A 314 -21.21 -28.71 -45.12
CA GLN A 314 -21.28 -29.24 -46.48
C GLN A 314 -22.34 -28.46 -47.28
N LEU A 315 -21.91 -27.88 -48.40
CA LEU A 315 -22.78 -27.12 -49.31
C LEU A 315 -22.97 -27.85 -50.62
N GLU A 316 -24.21 -28.31 -50.82
CA GLU A 316 -24.70 -28.87 -52.08
C GLU A 316 -25.22 -27.72 -52.94
N ASN A 317 -24.42 -27.24 -53.88
CA ASN A 317 -24.77 -26.04 -54.68
C ASN A 317 -25.92 -26.27 -55.66
N ASN A 318 -26.21 -27.51 -55.98
CA ASN A 318 -27.28 -27.90 -56.94
C ASN A 318 -27.11 -27.16 -58.31
N ASP A 319 -25.88 -26.94 -58.72
CA ASP A 319 -25.50 -26.29 -59.98
C ASP A 319 -24.65 -27.19 -60.88
N GLY A 320 -24.51 -28.48 -60.49
CA GLY A 320 -23.69 -29.47 -61.20
C GLY A 320 -22.22 -29.47 -60.80
N THR A 321 -21.81 -28.66 -59.87
CA THR A 321 -20.48 -28.71 -59.26
C THR A 321 -20.44 -29.71 -58.08
N GLU A 322 -19.22 -30.19 -57.75
CA GLU A 322 -19.00 -31.02 -56.58
C GLU A 322 -19.36 -30.25 -55.30
N PRO A 323 -19.86 -30.95 -54.27
CA PRO A 323 -20.14 -30.35 -52.94
C PRO A 323 -18.93 -29.66 -52.37
N LYS A 324 -19.14 -28.51 -51.76
CA LYS A 324 -18.10 -27.74 -51.09
C LYS A 324 -18.15 -27.99 -49.57
N GLN A 325 -17.04 -28.42 -49.00
CA GLN A 325 -16.88 -28.53 -47.56
C GLN A 325 -16.13 -27.32 -46.99
N LEU A 326 -16.64 -26.77 -45.89
CA LEU A 326 -16.03 -25.67 -45.17
C LEU A 326 -15.96 -26.04 -43.67
N GLN A 327 -14.85 -25.64 -43.01
CA GLN A 327 -14.77 -25.67 -41.57
C GLN A 327 -15.23 -24.30 -41.05
N MET A 328 -16.32 -24.32 -40.28
CA MET A 328 -16.95 -23.08 -39.82
C MET A 328 -17.13 -23.11 -38.29
N LYS A 329 -16.88 -21.98 -37.67
CA LYS A 329 -17.12 -21.81 -36.25
C LYS A 329 -18.61 -21.73 -35.95
N GLN A 330 -19.05 -22.35 -34.86
CA GLN A 330 -20.43 -22.23 -34.35
C GLN A 330 -20.86 -20.77 -34.31
N GLY A 331 -22.07 -20.44 -34.78
CA GLY A 331 -22.62 -19.07 -34.84
C GLY A 331 -22.12 -18.23 -36.02
N ALA A 332 -21.22 -18.72 -36.85
CA ALA A 332 -20.76 -17.99 -38.04
C ALA A 332 -21.85 -17.92 -39.10
N THR A 333 -21.91 -16.84 -39.85
CA THR A 333 -22.88 -16.64 -40.93
C THR A 333 -22.58 -17.57 -42.07
N ILE A 334 -23.59 -18.32 -42.53
CA ILE A 334 -23.49 -19.23 -43.67
C ILE A 334 -23.29 -18.42 -44.96
N PRO A 335 -22.21 -18.66 -45.73
CA PRO A 335 -21.97 -17.92 -46.96
C PRO A 335 -23.00 -18.27 -48.05
N ALA A 336 -23.34 -17.31 -48.83
CA ALA A 336 -24.14 -17.55 -50.03
C ALA A 336 -23.29 -18.33 -51.08
N PRO A 337 -23.92 -19.14 -51.96
CA PRO A 337 -23.20 -19.82 -53.01
C PRO A 337 -22.70 -18.83 -54.08
N SER A 338 -21.79 -19.26 -54.96
CA SER A 338 -21.38 -18.51 -56.11
C SER A 338 -22.57 -18.25 -57.04
N MET A 339 -22.52 -17.11 -57.76
CA MET A 339 -23.61 -16.78 -58.72
C MET A 339 -23.77 -17.87 -59.79
N ARG A 340 -24.98 -18.40 -59.93
CA ARG A 340 -25.36 -19.26 -61.02
C ARG A 340 -26.02 -18.44 -62.12
N LYS A 341 -25.38 -18.42 -63.31
CA LYS A 341 -25.84 -17.60 -64.42
C LYS A 341 -27.25 -18.02 -64.84
N GLY A 342 -28.16 -17.09 -64.86
CA GLY A 342 -29.56 -17.35 -65.23
C GLY A 342 -30.46 -17.74 -64.10
N TYR A 343 -29.95 -17.84 -62.86
CA TYR A 343 -30.73 -18.23 -61.67
C TYR A 343 -30.63 -17.20 -60.59
N THR A 344 -31.63 -17.15 -59.76
CA THR A 344 -31.63 -16.39 -58.49
C THR A 344 -31.57 -17.37 -57.34
N PHE A 345 -30.65 -17.12 -56.40
CA PHE A 345 -30.53 -17.89 -55.18
C PHE A 345 -31.70 -17.55 -54.24
N MET A 346 -32.46 -18.56 -53.83
CA MET A 346 -33.66 -18.43 -53.04
C MET A 346 -33.40 -18.78 -51.55
N GLY A 347 -32.19 -19.26 -51.22
CA GLY A 347 -31.83 -19.64 -49.86
C GLY A 347 -31.27 -21.08 -49.78
N TRP A 348 -30.68 -21.37 -48.66
CA TRP A 348 -30.25 -22.71 -48.33
C TRP A 348 -31.42 -23.54 -47.74
N CYS A 349 -31.45 -24.83 -48.00
CA CYS A 349 -32.43 -25.77 -47.43
C CYS A 349 -31.71 -26.88 -46.67
N THR A 350 -32.34 -27.43 -45.64
CA THR A 350 -31.80 -28.55 -44.84
C THR A 350 -32.05 -29.90 -45.47
N ASP A 351 -32.92 -29.98 -46.46
CA ASP A 351 -33.30 -31.22 -47.12
C ASP A 351 -33.05 -31.14 -48.64
N SER A 352 -32.73 -32.28 -49.25
CA SER A 352 -32.46 -32.38 -50.70
C SER A 352 -33.70 -32.19 -51.55
N THR A 353 -34.89 -32.18 -50.96
CA THR A 353 -36.17 -31.91 -51.67
C THR A 353 -36.47 -30.40 -51.71
N LEU A 354 -35.61 -29.57 -51.10
CA LEU A 354 -35.67 -28.12 -51.06
C LEU A 354 -36.98 -27.55 -50.48
N GLN A 355 -37.53 -28.25 -49.48
CA GLN A 355 -38.80 -27.82 -48.84
C GLN A 355 -38.56 -26.96 -47.61
N THR A 356 -37.53 -27.27 -46.83
CA THR A 356 -37.25 -26.61 -45.54
C THR A 356 -36.12 -25.61 -45.67
N VAL A 357 -36.44 -24.33 -45.71
CA VAL A 357 -35.44 -23.24 -45.81
C VAL A 357 -34.70 -23.07 -44.48
N TYR A 358 -33.38 -23.03 -44.55
CA TYR A 358 -32.52 -22.74 -43.43
C TYR A 358 -32.22 -21.25 -43.31
N THR A 359 -32.50 -20.65 -42.16
CA THR A 359 -32.30 -19.21 -41.93
C THR A 359 -31.33 -18.91 -40.80
N GLY A 360 -30.72 -19.95 -40.20
CA GLY A 360 -29.80 -19.81 -39.09
C GLY A 360 -28.34 -19.54 -39.50
N ASN A 361 -27.53 -19.37 -38.47
CA ASN A 361 -26.06 -19.39 -38.57
C ASN A 361 -25.58 -20.83 -38.34
N MET A 362 -24.26 -21.07 -38.45
CA MET A 362 -23.67 -22.39 -38.20
C MET A 362 -24.04 -22.91 -36.80
N PRO A 363 -24.74 -24.07 -36.70
CA PRO A 363 -25.10 -24.66 -35.43
C PRO A 363 -23.89 -25.27 -34.71
N ASN A 364 -24.12 -25.83 -33.52
CA ASN A 364 -23.10 -26.55 -32.75
C ASN A 364 -23.02 -28.04 -33.17
N GLU A 365 -23.07 -28.28 -34.44
CA GLU A 365 -22.99 -29.63 -35.05
C GLU A 365 -22.65 -29.48 -36.55
N ASP A 366 -22.27 -30.58 -37.19
CA ASP A 366 -22.05 -30.60 -38.62
C ASP A 366 -23.37 -30.37 -39.39
N LEU A 367 -23.29 -29.57 -40.46
CA LEU A 367 -24.48 -29.14 -41.21
C LEU A 367 -24.31 -29.42 -42.70
N THR A 368 -25.37 -29.98 -43.34
CA THR A 368 -25.43 -30.09 -44.79
C THR A 368 -26.56 -29.20 -45.29
N LEU A 369 -26.29 -28.35 -46.28
CA LEU A 369 -27.23 -27.45 -46.88
C LEU A 369 -27.28 -27.59 -48.39
N TYR A 370 -28.50 -27.49 -48.95
CA TYR A 370 -28.80 -27.62 -50.36
C TYR A 370 -29.27 -26.29 -50.90
N ALA A 371 -28.61 -25.79 -51.97
CA ALA A 371 -29.00 -24.53 -52.60
C ALA A 371 -30.30 -24.63 -53.35
N LYS A 372 -31.23 -23.72 -53.07
CA LYS A 372 -32.50 -23.57 -53.80
C LYS A 372 -32.35 -22.45 -54.80
N TRP A 373 -32.58 -22.76 -56.07
CA TRP A 373 -32.45 -21.82 -57.19
C TRP A 373 -33.79 -21.64 -57.90
N GLU A 374 -34.07 -20.40 -58.29
CA GLU A 374 -35.20 -20.07 -59.20
C GLU A 374 -34.64 -19.64 -60.55
N ALA A 375 -35.13 -20.28 -61.60
CA ALA A 375 -34.74 -19.94 -62.95
C ALA A 375 -35.28 -18.58 -63.36
N ASN A 376 -34.40 -17.70 -63.78
CA ASN A 376 -34.75 -16.34 -64.21
C ASN A 376 -35.40 -16.34 -65.58
N THR A 377 -36.37 -15.48 -65.72
CA THR A 377 -36.97 -15.21 -67.03
C THR A 377 -35.98 -14.49 -67.93
N ARG A 378 -35.76 -15.00 -69.14
CA ARG A 378 -34.87 -14.47 -70.13
C ARG A 378 -35.62 -14.26 -71.45
N THR A 379 -35.16 -13.29 -72.20
CA THR A 379 -35.65 -13.08 -73.56
C THR A 379 -34.76 -13.89 -74.49
N TYR A 380 -35.36 -14.69 -75.36
CA TYR A 380 -34.67 -15.38 -76.42
C TYR A 380 -35.15 -14.84 -77.75
N THR A 381 -34.36 -15.00 -78.84
CA THR A 381 -34.61 -14.44 -80.14
C THR A 381 -34.99 -15.55 -81.10
N VAL A 382 -36.11 -15.37 -81.73
CA VAL A 382 -36.57 -16.20 -82.87
C VAL A 382 -36.48 -15.38 -84.15
N LYS A 383 -35.71 -15.86 -85.12
CA LYS A 383 -35.59 -15.22 -86.43
C LYS A 383 -36.26 -16.10 -87.44
N HIS A 384 -37.17 -15.52 -88.17
CA HIS A 384 -37.89 -16.17 -89.27
C HIS A 384 -37.29 -15.82 -90.57
N TYR A 385 -37.01 -16.85 -91.34
CA TYR A 385 -36.42 -16.72 -92.67
C TYR A 385 -37.31 -17.45 -93.66
N LEU A 386 -37.63 -16.84 -94.79
CA LEU A 386 -38.33 -17.47 -95.95
C LEU A 386 -37.29 -17.81 -97.01
N GLN A 387 -37.50 -18.95 -97.71
CA GLN A 387 -36.69 -19.32 -98.84
C GLN A 387 -36.86 -18.30 -99.92
N LYS A 388 -35.81 -17.87 -100.59
CA LYS A 388 -35.85 -16.98 -101.75
C LYS A 388 -36.46 -17.73 -102.92
N ALA A 389 -37.20 -17.04 -103.75
CA ALA A 389 -37.80 -17.62 -104.97
C ALA A 389 -36.73 -18.07 -106.01
N GLU A 390 -35.55 -17.46 -105.98
CA GLU A 390 -34.43 -17.81 -106.85
C GLU A 390 -33.16 -18.09 -106.07
N GLY A 391 -32.56 -19.33 -106.20
CA GLY A 391 -31.33 -19.73 -105.55
C GLY A 391 -31.52 -20.41 -104.18
N ASP A 392 -30.41 -20.98 -103.61
CA ASP A 392 -30.40 -21.77 -102.39
C ASP A 392 -30.21 -20.90 -101.05
N GLY A 393 -30.91 -19.85 -100.94
CA GLY A 393 -30.77 -18.97 -99.80
C GLY A 393 -32.08 -18.60 -99.11
N TYR A 394 -31.93 -18.07 -97.87
CA TYR A 394 -33.07 -17.60 -97.09
C TYR A 394 -32.96 -16.07 -96.88
N GLN A 395 -34.08 -15.44 -96.85
CA GLN A 395 -34.20 -14.04 -96.55
C GLN A 395 -34.81 -13.83 -95.19
N TRP A 396 -34.19 -13.00 -94.33
CA TRP A 396 -34.73 -12.62 -93.09
C TRP A 396 -36.04 -11.84 -93.26
N VAL A 397 -37.06 -12.20 -92.41
CA VAL A 397 -38.39 -11.57 -92.51
C VAL A 397 -38.74 -10.82 -91.25
N THR A 398 -38.57 -11.47 -90.12
CA THR A 398 -38.94 -10.86 -88.84
C THR A 398 -38.15 -11.49 -87.71
N THR A 399 -38.10 -10.75 -86.62
CA THR A 399 -37.49 -11.19 -85.37
C THR A 399 -38.53 -11.06 -84.27
N GLN A 400 -38.70 -12.08 -83.50
CA GLN A 400 -39.52 -12.09 -82.29
C GLN A 400 -38.58 -12.26 -81.07
N ASN A 401 -38.93 -11.67 -79.95
CA ASN A 401 -38.18 -11.79 -78.69
C ASN A 401 -39.08 -12.27 -77.57
N PRO A 402 -39.50 -13.54 -77.61
CA PRO A 402 -40.30 -14.14 -76.55
C PRO A 402 -39.50 -14.29 -75.27
N LYS A 403 -40.22 -14.55 -74.20
CA LYS A 403 -39.62 -14.80 -72.88
C LYS A 403 -39.81 -16.28 -72.52
N GLY A 404 -38.77 -16.86 -71.87
CA GLY A 404 -38.80 -18.17 -71.30
C GLY A 404 -37.93 -18.21 -70.04
N LYS A 405 -38.02 -19.23 -69.24
CA LYS A 405 -37.13 -19.42 -68.10
C LYS A 405 -35.79 -19.98 -68.53
N THR A 406 -34.76 -19.74 -67.79
CA THR A 406 -33.43 -20.32 -68.01
C THR A 406 -33.56 -21.85 -68.00
N ASP A 407 -32.90 -22.55 -68.93
CA ASP A 407 -32.89 -24.02 -69.15
C ASP A 407 -34.29 -24.61 -69.47
N GLU A 408 -35.27 -23.76 -69.71
CA GLU A 408 -36.59 -24.21 -70.22
C GLU A 408 -36.49 -24.58 -71.69
N THR A 409 -36.98 -25.76 -71.99
CA THR A 409 -37.18 -26.14 -73.39
C THR A 409 -38.44 -25.47 -73.94
N VAL A 410 -38.22 -24.50 -74.81
CA VAL A 410 -39.33 -23.70 -75.33
C VAL A 410 -39.64 -24.12 -76.82
N THR A 411 -40.91 -24.16 -77.16
CA THR A 411 -41.32 -24.25 -78.56
C THR A 411 -41.58 -22.79 -79.03
N PRO A 412 -40.78 -22.28 -79.99
CA PRO A 412 -41.01 -20.95 -80.44
C PRO A 412 -42.40 -20.81 -81.06
N PRO A 413 -43.06 -19.65 -80.90
CA PRO A 413 -44.38 -19.40 -81.47
C PRO A 413 -44.38 -19.34 -82.99
#